data_56af99a9109c5be3b95fb5599cc93994
#
_entry.id   56af99a9109c5be3b95fb5599cc93994
#
_cell.length_a   1.000
_cell.length_b   1.000
_cell.length_c   1.000
_cell.angle_alpha   90.00
_cell.angle_beta   90.00
_cell.angle_gamma   90.00
#
_symmetry.space_group_name_H-M   'P 1'
#
loop_
_entity.id
_entity.type
_entity.pdbx_description
1 polymer ?
#
loop_
_entity_poly.entity_id
_entity_poly.type
_entity_poly.pdbx_seq_one_letter_code
_entity_poly.pdbx_strand_id
1 'polypeptide(L)'
;MRKRISILMVLLLFCTGCSSSETENSQEDVNEPPVVEVTDFTEHGKFSDPTPEPEPPAGAEIEDGEPLPLDGRLICIDPGHCVTPLTGKGYTDLVSPLSTETKPLYTAGTTGKNMTEEQLNLTVGLKLRDYLEELGAEVIMTREVSEITITGQERCRIPNKAGADVCIRIHADGSTSTSANGVSVLTPAGDLLGTPSIVDDSTRLGQLMVEAVSKETGAKNRGIMPRSDMTGFNFSEVPTVLIEMGFMTNPEEDALLETDEYQDKIVVGIANSLLQWYPRQHP
;
A
#
# COMPACT_ATOMS: atom_id res chain seq x y z
N MET A 1 34.22 -44.19 39.25
CA MET A 1 33.91 -43.49 40.53
C MET A 1 32.52 -42.87 40.42
N ARG A 2 31.59 -43.45 41.17
CA ARG A 2 30.20 -42.97 41.30
C ARG A 2 30.15 -41.83 42.26
N LYS A 3 29.43 -40.72 41.98
CA LYS A 3 28.87 -39.85 43.02
C LYS A 3 27.41 -39.52 42.64
N ARG A 4 26.52 -39.98 43.50
CA ARG A 4 25.12 -39.63 43.69
C ARG A 4 25.03 -38.36 44.51
N ILE A 5 24.00 -37.55 44.32
CA ILE A 5 23.40 -36.62 45.31
C ILE A 5 22.12 -36.13 44.61
N SER A 6 21.02 -36.46 45.03
CA SER A 6 20.09 -36.31 46.17
C SER A 6 19.04 -35.25 45.86
N ILE A 7 17.84 -35.78 45.79
CA ILE A 7 16.53 -35.09 45.70
C ILE A 7 16.28 -34.40 47.04
N LEU A 8 15.79 -33.15 46.98
CA LEU A 8 15.12 -32.53 48.11
C LEU A 8 13.68 -32.14 47.69
N MET A 9 12.78 -32.91 48.24
CA MET A 9 11.33 -32.75 48.20
C MET A 9 10.91 -31.87 49.36
N VAL A 10 10.28 -30.74 49.13
CA VAL A 10 9.62 -29.95 50.19
C VAL A 10 8.12 -29.97 49.94
N LEU A 11 7.48 -30.67 50.84
CA LEU A 11 6.03 -30.75 50.99
C LEU A 11 5.61 -29.66 51.96
N LEU A 12 4.62 -28.84 51.64
CA LEU A 12 3.93 -28.02 52.64
C LEU A 12 2.44 -27.88 52.35
N LEU A 13 1.78 -28.29 53.31
CA LEU A 13 0.42 -28.54 53.72
C LEU A 13 -0.61 -27.48 53.37
N PHE A 14 -1.80 -28.04 53.24
CA PHE A 14 -3.17 -27.47 53.20
C PHE A 14 -3.50 -26.54 54.36
N CYS A 15 -4.27 -25.50 54.04
CA CYS A 15 -5.28 -24.99 54.95
C CYS A 15 -6.58 -24.72 54.19
N THR A 16 -7.61 -25.47 54.59
CA THR A 16 -9.01 -25.33 54.19
C THR A 16 -9.63 -24.15 54.93
N GLY A 17 -10.39 -23.34 54.20
CA GLY A 17 -11.28 -22.34 54.75
C GLY A 17 -12.49 -22.20 53.85
N CYS A 18 -13.58 -22.89 54.23
CA CYS A 18 -14.91 -22.66 53.66
C CYS A 18 -15.43 -21.33 54.18
N SER A 19 -15.96 -20.50 53.30
CA SER A 19 -17.05 -19.59 53.61
C SER A 19 -17.90 -19.39 52.37
N SER A 20 -19.17 -19.76 52.53
CA SER A 20 -20.27 -19.60 51.62
C SER A 20 -20.77 -18.15 51.64
N SER A 21 -20.96 -17.51 50.48
CA SER A 21 -21.91 -16.41 50.33
C SER A 21 -22.35 -16.30 48.88
N GLU A 22 -23.60 -16.52 48.73
CA GLU A 22 -24.66 -16.08 47.83
C GLU A 22 -24.30 -15.45 46.50
N THR A 23 -24.82 -16.10 45.45
CA THR A 23 -24.97 -15.64 44.09
C THR A 23 -25.92 -14.45 43.99
N GLU A 24 -25.38 -13.28 43.63
CA GLU A 24 -26.17 -12.23 42.98
C GLU A 24 -25.89 -12.28 41.46
N ASN A 25 -26.97 -12.55 40.75
CA ASN A 25 -27.07 -12.58 39.30
C ASN A 25 -27.29 -11.14 38.83
N SER A 26 -26.24 -10.45 38.42
CA SER A 26 -26.35 -9.18 37.72
C SER A 26 -26.23 -9.44 36.20
N GLN A 27 -27.39 -9.36 35.54
CA GLN A 27 -27.48 -9.20 34.09
C GLN A 27 -26.78 -7.88 33.72
N GLU A 28 -25.66 -7.95 33.01
CA GLU A 28 -25.11 -6.80 32.31
C GLU A 28 -25.94 -6.55 31.06
N ASP A 29 -26.63 -5.42 31.07
CA ASP A 29 -27.30 -4.83 29.92
C ASP A 29 -26.28 -4.60 28.81
N VAL A 30 -26.49 -5.28 27.69
CA VAL A 30 -25.76 -5.01 26.44
C VAL A 30 -26.32 -3.69 25.89
N ASN A 31 -25.62 -2.60 26.16
CA ASN A 31 -25.90 -1.30 25.55
C ASN A 31 -25.57 -1.39 24.04
N GLU A 32 -26.59 -1.38 23.21
CA GLU A 32 -26.49 -1.10 21.79
C GLU A 32 -25.89 0.31 21.59
N PRO A 33 -24.93 0.48 20.67
CA PRO A 33 -24.40 1.81 20.37
C PRO A 33 -25.52 2.68 19.74
N PRO A 34 -25.52 3.99 20.03
CA PRO A 34 -26.56 4.90 19.53
C PRO A 34 -26.51 4.98 18.00
N VAL A 35 -27.69 4.82 17.39
CA VAL A 35 -27.91 5.10 15.97
C VAL A 35 -27.71 6.60 15.77
N VAL A 36 -26.63 6.96 15.05
CA VAL A 36 -26.39 8.34 14.63
C VAL A 36 -27.26 8.61 13.40
N GLU A 37 -28.28 9.43 13.56
CA GLU A 37 -29.03 9.97 12.42
C GLU A 37 -28.09 10.79 11.53
N VAL A 38 -28.00 10.38 10.28
CA VAL A 38 -27.28 11.13 9.23
C VAL A 38 -28.09 12.38 8.90
N THR A 39 -27.69 13.50 9.47
CA THR A 39 -28.23 14.81 9.04
C THR A 39 -27.60 15.21 7.72
N ASP A 40 -28.47 15.53 6.79
CA ASP A 40 -28.26 16.04 5.44
C ASP A 40 -27.27 17.22 5.40
N PHE A 41 -26.10 17.02 4.80
CA PHE A 41 -25.10 18.08 4.56
C PHE A 41 -25.27 18.65 3.13
N THR A 42 -26.30 19.49 2.97
CA THR A 42 -26.37 20.42 1.86
C THR A 42 -26.01 21.83 2.32
N GLU A 43 -24.73 22.15 2.41
CA GLU A 43 -24.27 23.54 2.29
C GLU A 43 -22.93 23.60 1.58
N HIS A 44 -22.97 24.18 0.40
CA HIS A 44 -21.87 24.33 -0.54
C HIS A 44 -20.89 25.41 -0.04
N GLY A 45 -19.70 24.97 0.35
CA GLY A 45 -18.53 25.84 0.34
C GLY A 45 -18.13 26.13 -1.11
N LYS A 46 -18.01 27.40 -1.48
CA LYS A 46 -17.55 27.82 -2.80
C LYS A 46 -16.14 27.31 -3.03
N PHE A 47 -15.99 26.37 -3.97
CA PHE A 47 -14.71 26.03 -4.54
C PHE A 47 -14.15 27.24 -5.28
N SER A 48 -12.91 27.61 -4.99
CA SER A 48 -12.10 28.50 -5.79
C SER A 48 -11.92 27.91 -7.19
N ASP A 49 -11.77 28.80 -8.19
CA ASP A 49 -11.63 28.45 -9.61
C ASP A 49 -10.67 27.25 -9.82
N PRO A 50 -11.00 26.33 -10.73
CA PRO A 50 -10.16 25.19 -11.01
C PRO A 50 -8.78 25.64 -11.49
N THR A 51 -7.75 25.10 -10.82
CA THR A 51 -6.38 25.12 -11.32
C THR A 51 -6.39 24.52 -12.73
N PRO A 52 -5.66 25.07 -13.72
CA PRO A 52 -5.66 24.51 -15.06
C PRO A 52 -5.25 23.04 -15.01
N GLU A 53 -6.05 22.19 -15.65
CA GLU A 53 -5.77 20.77 -15.83
C GLU A 53 -4.36 20.59 -16.38
N PRO A 54 -3.59 19.57 -15.89
CA PRO A 54 -2.30 19.24 -16.47
C PRO A 54 -2.50 18.90 -17.95
N GLU A 55 -1.82 19.62 -18.83
CA GLU A 55 -1.88 19.31 -20.27
C GLU A 55 -1.36 17.89 -20.50
N PRO A 56 -2.04 17.10 -21.33
CA PRO A 56 -1.59 15.77 -21.72
C PRO A 56 -0.17 15.84 -22.31
N PRO A 57 0.64 14.77 -22.22
CA PRO A 57 2.02 14.78 -22.66
C PRO A 57 2.09 15.31 -24.10
N ALA A 58 2.85 16.39 -24.28
CA ALA A 58 2.99 17.09 -25.56
C ALA A 58 3.49 16.13 -26.65
N GLY A 59 2.58 15.75 -27.56
CA GLY A 59 2.94 14.96 -28.73
C GLY A 59 1.94 13.92 -29.23
N ALA A 60 0.81 13.69 -28.57
CA ALA A 60 -0.22 12.81 -29.11
C ALA A 60 -1.44 13.64 -29.51
N GLU A 61 -1.50 14.12 -30.75
CA GLU A 61 -2.77 14.46 -31.37
C GLU A 61 -3.52 13.12 -31.56
N ILE A 62 -4.52 12.87 -30.70
CA ILE A 62 -5.39 11.70 -30.84
C ILE A 62 -6.37 12.03 -31.95
N GLU A 63 -6.23 11.39 -33.12
CA GLU A 63 -7.23 11.46 -34.18
C GLU A 63 -8.53 10.80 -33.70
N ASP A 64 -9.69 11.41 -33.96
CA ASP A 64 -11.00 10.88 -33.58
C ASP A 64 -11.18 9.45 -34.13
N GLY A 65 -11.16 8.45 -33.21
CA GLY A 65 -11.36 7.03 -33.54
C GLY A 65 -10.16 6.11 -33.35
N GLU A 66 -8.98 6.63 -33.00
CA GLU A 66 -7.83 5.79 -32.61
C GLU A 66 -8.01 5.29 -31.16
N PRO A 67 -7.63 4.03 -30.85
CA PRO A 67 -7.70 3.54 -29.48
C PRO A 67 -6.74 4.33 -28.57
N LEU A 68 -7.20 4.62 -27.34
CA LEU A 68 -6.38 5.30 -26.35
C LEU A 68 -5.15 4.44 -25.99
N PRO A 69 -4.05 5.07 -25.53
CA PRO A 69 -2.78 4.37 -25.33
C PRO A 69 -2.82 3.16 -24.38
N LEU A 70 -3.76 3.15 -23.41
CA LEU A 70 -3.96 2.06 -22.45
C LEU A 70 -5.29 1.34 -22.62
N ASP A 71 -5.95 1.50 -23.77
CA ASP A 71 -7.23 0.86 -24.06
C ASP A 71 -7.14 -0.67 -23.92
N GLY A 72 -8.12 -1.27 -23.23
CA GLY A 72 -8.15 -2.70 -22.94
C GLY A 72 -7.14 -3.17 -21.88
N ARG A 73 -6.52 -2.27 -21.10
CA ARG A 73 -5.63 -2.62 -19.99
C ARG A 73 -6.39 -2.51 -18.67
N LEU A 74 -6.24 -3.55 -17.83
CA LEU A 74 -6.76 -3.55 -16.46
C LEU A 74 -5.60 -3.36 -15.47
N ILE A 75 -5.58 -2.21 -14.81
CA ILE A 75 -4.50 -1.82 -13.89
C ILE A 75 -5.04 -1.76 -12.47
N CYS A 76 -4.35 -2.41 -11.53
CA CYS A 76 -4.65 -2.27 -10.11
C CYS A 76 -3.75 -1.21 -9.48
N ILE A 77 -4.34 -0.29 -8.72
CA ILE A 77 -3.62 0.65 -7.86
C ILE A 77 -3.86 0.24 -6.40
N ASP A 78 -2.77 0.07 -5.65
CA ASP A 78 -2.78 -0.26 -4.24
C ASP A 78 -2.16 0.87 -3.40
N PRO A 79 -2.95 1.88 -2.96
CA PRO A 79 -2.48 2.89 -2.04
C PRO A 79 -2.11 2.25 -0.70
N GLY A 80 -0.81 2.28 -0.34
CA GLY A 80 -0.30 1.63 0.85
C GLY A 80 -0.92 2.14 2.15
N HIS A 81 -0.85 1.33 3.20
CA HIS A 81 -1.40 1.60 4.52
C HIS A 81 -2.91 1.86 4.55
N CYS A 82 -3.45 2.17 5.72
CA CYS A 82 -4.83 2.59 5.99
C CYS A 82 -4.94 3.04 7.45
N VAL A 83 -6.01 3.74 7.81
CA VAL A 83 -6.18 4.32 9.16
C VAL A 83 -6.53 3.28 10.22
N THR A 84 -7.24 2.22 9.86
CA THR A 84 -7.74 1.26 10.86
C THR A 84 -6.70 0.19 11.15
N PRO A 85 -5.97 0.28 12.28
CA PRO A 85 -4.98 -0.71 12.61
C PRO A 85 -5.62 -1.95 13.24
N LEU A 86 -5.44 -3.10 12.65
CA LEU A 86 -5.56 -4.38 13.34
C LEU A 86 -4.22 -4.65 14.02
N THR A 87 -4.04 -4.11 15.23
CA THR A 87 -2.80 -4.21 16.01
C THR A 87 -2.97 -5.09 17.22
N GLY A 88 -1.90 -5.75 17.65
CA GLY A 88 -1.85 -6.55 18.86
C GLY A 88 -1.53 -8.02 18.62
N LYS A 89 -1.43 -8.78 19.71
CA LYS A 89 -1.17 -10.23 19.65
C LYS A 89 -2.33 -10.95 18.95
N GLY A 90 -2.02 -11.67 17.88
CA GLY A 90 -3.00 -12.45 17.11
C GLY A 90 -3.40 -11.83 15.78
N TYR A 91 -3.07 -10.57 15.54
CA TYR A 91 -3.24 -9.96 14.22
C TYR A 91 -1.95 -10.11 13.41
N THR A 92 -1.79 -11.29 12.80
CA THR A 92 -0.63 -11.62 11.96
C THR A 92 -1.09 -12.15 10.61
N ASP A 93 -0.26 -11.94 9.61
CA ASP A 93 -0.43 -12.45 8.26
C ASP A 93 0.72 -13.39 7.89
N LEU A 94 0.49 -14.36 7.03
CA LEU A 94 1.56 -15.17 6.47
C LEU A 94 2.48 -14.30 5.62
N VAL A 95 3.77 -14.54 5.72
CA VAL A 95 4.76 -13.87 4.86
C VAL A 95 4.60 -14.32 3.41
N SER A 96 4.21 -15.60 3.20
CA SER A 96 4.16 -16.24 1.89
C SER A 96 3.20 -17.43 1.90
N PRO A 97 2.58 -17.78 0.76
CA PRO A 97 1.83 -19.03 0.62
C PRO A 97 2.71 -20.28 0.77
N LEU A 98 4.04 -20.13 0.66
CA LEU A 98 5.03 -21.21 0.77
C LEU A 98 5.69 -21.28 2.16
N SER A 99 5.25 -20.47 3.13
CA SER A 99 5.85 -20.38 4.46
C SER A 99 4.78 -20.41 5.56
N THR A 100 5.14 -20.92 6.73
CA THR A 100 4.34 -20.83 7.95
C THR A 100 4.74 -19.62 8.81
N GLU A 101 5.74 -18.86 8.38
CA GLU A 101 6.18 -17.63 9.05
C GLU A 101 5.11 -16.56 8.95
N THR A 102 4.88 -15.85 10.06
CA THR A 102 3.93 -14.75 10.13
C THR A 102 4.62 -13.46 10.53
N LYS A 103 4.04 -12.34 10.09
CA LYS A 103 4.43 -10.99 10.47
C LYS A 103 3.20 -10.20 10.92
N PRO A 104 3.39 -9.03 11.57
CA PRO A 104 2.27 -8.17 11.90
C PRO A 104 1.40 -7.89 10.69
N LEU A 105 0.08 -8.01 10.88
CA LEU A 105 -0.92 -7.79 9.84
C LEU A 105 -0.90 -6.35 9.32
N TYR A 106 -0.59 -5.42 10.22
CA TYR A 106 -0.56 -3.99 9.95
C TYR A 106 0.79 -3.42 10.40
N THR A 107 1.34 -2.58 9.55
CA THR A 107 2.44 -1.68 9.88
C THR A 107 1.97 -0.25 9.64
N ALA A 108 2.17 0.62 10.63
CA ALA A 108 1.98 2.04 10.42
C ALA A 108 2.95 2.51 9.34
N GLY A 109 2.46 3.36 8.44
CA GLY A 109 3.31 4.09 7.52
C GLY A 109 4.16 5.13 8.24
N THR A 110 5.00 5.79 7.50
CA THR A 110 5.75 6.94 7.99
C THR A 110 4.84 8.17 8.12
N THR A 111 5.37 9.25 8.69
CA THR A 111 4.61 10.49 8.86
C THR A 111 5.53 11.66 8.51
N GLY A 112 5.07 12.51 7.63
CA GLY A 112 5.64 13.81 7.33
C GLY A 112 5.21 14.86 8.34
N LYS A 113 5.43 16.11 8.00
CA LYS A 113 5.11 17.25 8.88
C LYS A 113 3.60 17.48 9.01
N ASN A 114 2.86 17.41 7.92
CA ASN A 114 1.43 17.75 7.87
C ASN A 114 0.57 16.58 7.38
N MET A 115 1.15 15.52 6.83
CA MET A 115 0.45 14.41 6.20
C MET A 115 1.02 13.07 6.67
N THR A 116 0.18 12.07 6.83
CA THR A 116 0.61 10.68 7.01
C THR A 116 0.87 10.01 5.65
N GLU A 117 1.70 8.97 5.63
CA GLU A 117 1.97 8.23 4.40
C GLU A 117 0.69 7.64 3.79
N GLU A 118 -0.23 7.16 4.60
CA GLU A 118 -1.48 6.59 4.10
C GLU A 118 -2.36 7.63 3.38
N GLN A 119 -2.36 8.91 3.85
CA GLN A 119 -3.07 10.01 3.20
C GLN A 119 -2.42 10.39 1.88
N LEU A 120 -1.10 10.51 1.86
CA LEU A 120 -0.33 10.78 0.66
C LEU A 120 -0.54 9.69 -0.40
N ASN A 121 -0.41 8.42 0.00
CA ASN A 121 -0.57 7.29 -0.90
C ASN A 121 -1.98 7.24 -1.51
N LEU A 122 -3.02 7.56 -0.72
CA LEU A 122 -4.39 7.63 -1.23
C LEU A 122 -4.56 8.79 -2.20
N THR A 123 -4.05 9.99 -1.87
CA THR A 123 -4.15 11.17 -2.73
C THR A 123 -3.50 10.93 -4.08
N VAL A 124 -2.25 10.44 -4.10
CA VAL A 124 -1.54 10.12 -5.35
C VAL A 124 -2.22 8.97 -6.09
N GLY A 125 -2.70 7.95 -5.36
CA GLY A 125 -3.40 6.83 -5.97
C GLY A 125 -4.69 7.23 -6.70
N LEU A 126 -5.47 8.15 -6.14
CA LEU A 126 -6.68 8.67 -6.78
C LEU A 126 -6.35 9.52 -8.02
N LYS A 127 -5.35 10.39 -7.95
CA LYS A 127 -4.87 11.16 -9.11
C LYS A 127 -4.36 10.21 -10.22
N LEU A 128 -3.64 9.16 -9.85
CA LEU A 128 -3.14 8.17 -10.81
C LEU A 128 -4.29 7.42 -11.48
N ARG A 129 -5.33 7.03 -10.72
CA ARG A 129 -6.53 6.41 -11.28
C ARG A 129 -7.12 7.29 -12.37
N ASP A 130 -7.44 8.54 -12.01
CA ASP A 130 -8.11 9.47 -12.91
C ASP A 130 -7.29 9.66 -14.20
N TYR A 131 -5.98 9.83 -14.07
CA TYR A 131 -5.08 10.00 -15.22
C TYR A 131 -4.93 8.74 -16.09
N LEU A 132 -4.91 7.54 -15.49
CA LEU A 132 -4.87 6.29 -16.28
C LEU A 132 -6.18 5.99 -16.99
N GLU A 133 -7.33 6.35 -16.39
CA GLU A 133 -8.65 6.27 -17.04
C GLU A 133 -8.75 7.22 -18.23
N GLU A 134 -8.20 8.43 -18.15
CA GLU A 134 -8.08 9.35 -19.29
C GLU A 134 -7.23 8.77 -20.42
N LEU A 135 -6.25 7.93 -20.11
CA LEU A 135 -5.43 7.20 -21.09
C LEU A 135 -6.10 5.91 -21.61
N GLY A 136 -7.33 5.60 -21.19
CA GLY A 136 -8.13 4.48 -21.65
C GLY A 136 -8.01 3.19 -20.83
N ALA A 137 -7.29 3.19 -19.70
CA ALA A 137 -7.21 2.03 -18.85
C ALA A 137 -8.52 1.78 -18.08
N GLU A 138 -8.84 0.51 -17.83
CA GLU A 138 -9.71 0.12 -16.73
C GLU A 138 -8.90 0.08 -15.44
N VAL A 139 -9.36 0.78 -14.39
CA VAL A 139 -8.63 0.85 -13.14
C VAL A 139 -9.44 0.26 -12.00
N ILE A 140 -8.80 -0.59 -11.20
CA ILE A 140 -9.32 -1.06 -9.91
C ILE A 140 -8.40 -0.60 -8.78
N MET A 141 -8.99 -0.27 -7.65
CA MET A 141 -8.23 0.15 -6.46
C MET A 141 -8.43 -0.83 -5.30
N THR A 142 -7.39 -1.03 -4.50
CA THR A 142 -7.52 -1.83 -3.27
C THR A 142 -8.25 -1.04 -2.17
N ARG A 143 -8.19 0.28 -2.21
CA ARG A 143 -8.96 1.21 -1.37
C ARG A 143 -9.11 2.56 -2.05
N GLU A 144 -10.22 3.22 -1.75
CA GLU A 144 -10.51 4.59 -2.20
C GLU A 144 -10.81 5.54 -1.01
N VAL A 145 -10.70 5.01 0.19
CA VAL A 145 -10.91 5.75 1.45
C VAL A 145 -9.82 5.41 2.46
N SER A 146 -9.64 6.26 3.45
CA SER A 146 -8.67 6.05 4.54
C SER A 146 -9.21 5.09 5.59
N GLU A 147 -10.48 5.21 5.96
CA GLU A 147 -11.14 4.43 7.00
C GLU A 147 -11.56 3.04 6.49
N ILE A 148 -10.59 2.18 6.29
CA ILE A 148 -10.79 0.80 5.87
C ILE A 148 -9.82 -0.11 6.60
N THR A 149 -10.23 -1.36 6.81
CA THR A 149 -9.35 -2.44 7.26
C THR A 149 -9.13 -3.41 6.12
N ILE A 150 -7.90 -3.46 5.61
CA ILE A 150 -7.49 -4.34 4.52
C ILE A 150 -6.11 -4.93 4.78
N THR A 151 -6.01 -6.24 4.74
CA THR A 151 -4.77 -6.99 4.99
C THR A 151 -3.86 -7.04 3.76
N GLY A 152 -2.58 -7.39 3.97
CA GLY A 152 -1.63 -7.57 2.86
C GLY A 152 -2.08 -8.63 1.86
N GLN A 153 -2.68 -9.73 2.32
CA GLN A 153 -3.22 -10.78 1.44
C GLN A 153 -4.48 -10.32 0.69
N GLU A 154 -5.37 -9.56 1.35
CA GLU A 154 -6.57 -9.03 0.68
C GLU A 154 -6.20 -8.07 -0.44
N ARG A 155 -5.16 -7.24 -0.25
CA ARG A 155 -4.62 -6.35 -1.28
C ARG A 155 -4.12 -7.12 -2.50
N CYS A 156 -3.50 -8.29 -2.32
CA CYS A 156 -3.09 -9.15 -3.44
C CYS A 156 -4.29 -9.86 -4.09
N ARG A 157 -5.29 -10.26 -3.29
CA ARG A 157 -6.46 -10.99 -3.81
C ARG A 157 -7.28 -10.16 -4.78
N ILE A 158 -7.34 -8.85 -4.62
CA ILE A 158 -8.10 -7.95 -5.49
C ILE A 158 -7.57 -8.01 -6.93
N PRO A 159 -6.30 -7.66 -7.22
CA PRO A 159 -5.76 -7.76 -8.58
C PRO A 159 -5.71 -9.19 -9.11
N ASN A 160 -5.35 -10.19 -8.28
CA ASN A 160 -5.30 -11.60 -8.69
C ASN A 160 -6.68 -12.07 -9.19
N LYS A 161 -7.75 -11.81 -8.42
CA LYS A 161 -9.11 -12.23 -8.76
C LYS A 161 -9.66 -11.49 -9.98
N ALA A 162 -9.29 -10.24 -10.18
CA ALA A 162 -9.70 -9.45 -11.33
C ALA A 162 -8.93 -9.84 -12.59
N GLY A 163 -7.78 -10.50 -12.47
CA GLY A 163 -6.88 -10.78 -13.59
C GLY A 163 -6.24 -9.49 -14.12
N ALA A 164 -5.86 -8.59 -13.21
CA ALA A 164 -5.23 -7.35 -13.61
C ALA A 164 -3.92 -7.61 -14.39
N ASP A 165 -3.62 -6.77 -15.37
CA ASP A 165 -2.36 -6.86 -16.12
C ASP A 165 -1.17 -6.53 -15.22
N VAL A 166 -1.37 -5.65 -14.24
CA VAL A 166 -0.34 -5.18 -13.31
C VAL A 166 -0.96 -4.62 -12.03
N CYS A 167 -0.22 -4.68 -10.92
CA CYS A 167 -0.53 -3.99 -9.68
C CYS A 167 0.57 -3.00 -9.32
N ILE A 168 0.21 -1.73 -9.12
CA ILE A 168 1.10 -0.65 -8.71
C ILE A 168 0.79 -0.29 -7.26
N ARG A 169 1.74 -0.52 -6.37
CA ARG A 169 1.64 -0.18 -4.96
C ARG A 169 2.30 1.17 -4.72
N ILE A 170 1.55 2.08 -4.12
CA ILE A 170 1.97 3.47 -3.87
C ILE A 170 2.39 3.60 -2.41
N HIS A 171 3.63 4.03 -2.18
CA HIS A 171 4.23 4.24 -0.86
C HIS A 171 5.17 5.45 -0.86
N ALA A 172 5.52 5.92 0.33
CA ALA A 172 6.58 6.89 0.57
C ALA A 172 7.45 6.44 1.75
N ASP A 173 8.75 6.58 1.58
CA ASP A 173 9.75 6.01 2.48
C ASP A 173 9.94 6.87 3.75
N GLY A 174 10.48 6.25 4.78
CA GLY A 174 10.95 6.88 6.02
C GLY A 174 12.33 6.39 6.41
N SER A 175 13.15 7.28 6.95
CA SER A 175 14.50 6.96 7.40
C SER A 175 14.82 7.64 8.72
N THR A 176 15.71 7.03 9.51
CA THR A 176 16.34 7.69 10.67
C THR A 176 17.28 8.81 10.25
N SER A 177 17.75 8.82 9.01
CA SER A 177 18.54 9.90 8.42
C SER A 177 17.62 10.86 7.68
N THR A 178 17.52 12.09 8.16
CA THR A 178 16.76 13.16 7.50
C THR A 178 17.39 13.66 6.19
N SER A 179 18.58 13.18 5.84
CA SER A 179 19.23 13.45 4.54
C SER A 179 18.99 12.37 3.49
N ALA A 180 18.30 11.27 3.84
CA ALA A 180 17.87 10.28 2.87
C ALA A 180 16.88 10.92 1.89
N ASN A 181 17.08 10.70 0.59
CA ASN A 181 16.24 11.30 -0.45
C ASN A 181 16.22 10.44 -1.72
N GLY A 182 15.21 10.67 -2.55
CA GLY A 182 15.05 10.08 -3.88
C GLY A 182 14.00 8.98 -3.97
N VAL A 183 13.69 8.62 -5.20
CA VAL A 183 12.69 7.62 -5.58
C VAL A 183 13.34 6.26 -5.74
N SER A 184 12.70 5.21 -5.24
CA SER A 184 13.07 3.81 -5.48
C SER A 184 11.84 2.98 -5.86
N VAL A 185 12.05 1.84 -6.53
CA VAL A 185 10.98 0.89 -6.79
C VAL A 185 11.36 -0.49 -6.27
N LEU A 186 10.53 -1.04 -5.40
CA LEU A 186 10.69 -2.38 -4.88
C LEU A 186 10.04 -3.37 -5.85
N THR A 187 10.70 -4.51 -6.06
CA THR A 187 10.25 -5.56 -6.97
C THR A 187 10.27 -6.93 -6.27
N PRO A 188 9.39 -7.87 -6.67
CA PRO A 188 9.38 -9.22 -6.10
C PRO A 188 10.67 -9.98 -6.43
N ALA A 189 11.17 -10.75 -5.45
CA ALA A 189 12.34 -11.62 -5.60
C ALA A 189 12.34 -12.78 -4.61
N GLY A 190 13.20 -13.78 -4.85
CA GLY A 190 13.49 -14.87 -3.93
C GLY A 190 12.51 -16.04 -3.97
N ASP A 191 12.71 -16.99 -3.05
CA ASP A 191 12.08 -18.31 -3.07
C ASP A 191 10.72 -18.37 -2.34
N LEU A 192 10.25 -17.24 -1.80
CA LEU A 192 8.97 -17.15 -1.09
C LEU A 192 7.80 -16.72 -1.98
N LEU A 193 8.04 -16.49 -3.27
CA LEU A 193 7.01 -16.11 -4.23
C LEU A 193 6.10 -17.28 -4.56
N GLY A 194 4.79 -17.12 -4.37
CA GLY A 194 3.79 -18.06 -4.82
C GLY A 194 3.74 -18.18 -6.35
N THR A 195 4.06 -17.11 -7.05
CA THR A 195 4.05 -17.01 -8.52
C THR A 195 5.37 -16.42 -9.04
N PRO A 196 6.44 -17.22 -9.17
CA PRO A 196 7.75 -16.71 -9.60
C PRO A 196 7.77 -16.08 -11.02
N SER A 197 6.81 -16.41 -11.87
CA SER A 197 6.73 -15.90 -13.25
C SER A 197 6.49 -14.38 -13.34
N ILE A 198 6.08 -13.72 -12.27
CA ILE A 198 5.88 -12.26 -12.26
C ILE A 198 7.17 -11.45 -12.15
N VAL A 199 8.30 -12.09 -11.82
CA VAL A 199 9.56 -11.40 -11.46
C VAL A 199 10.11 -10.57 -12.61
N ASP A 200 10.21 -11.17 -13.81
CA ASP A 200 10.83 -10.51 -14.96
C ASP A 200 10.03 -9.27 -15.40
N ASP A 201 8.72 -9.39 -15.50
CA ASP A 201 7.83 -8.29 -15.86
C ASP A 201 7.79 -7.19 -14.79
N SER A 202 7.75 -7.57 -13.52
CA SER A 202 7.82 -6.63 -12.39
C SER A 202 9.16 -5.89 -12.37
N THR A 203 10.27 -6.60 -12.63
CA THR A 203 11.62 -6.00 -12.67
C THR A 203 11.74 -5.01 -13.82
N ARG A 204 11.26 -5.38 -15.01
CA ARG A 204 11.25 -4.51 -16.18
C ARG A 204 10.42 -3.25 -15.96
N LEU A 205 9.21 -3.39 -15.41
CA LEU A 205 8.38 -2.23 -15.07
C LEU A 205 9.04 -1.38 -14.00
N GLY A 206 9.57 -1.99 -12.94
CA GLY A 206 10.25 -1.26 -11.85
C GLY A 206 11.40 -0.40 -12.34
N GLN A 207 12.21 -0.91 -13.29
CA GLN A 207 13.29 -0.14 -13.90
C GLN A 207 12.77 1.05 -14.69
N LEU A 208 11.78 0.85 -15.55
CA LEU A 208 11.14 1.92 -16.32
C LEU A 208 10.50 2.97 -15.39
N MET A 209 9.85 2.52 -14.33
CA MET A 209 9.13 3.41 -13.41
C MET A 209 10.08 4.30 -12.60
N VAL A 210 11.14 3.75 -12.03
CA VAL A 210 12.11 4.57 -11.29
C VAL A 210 12.82 5.59 -12.19
N GLU A 211 13.10 5.24 -13.44
CA GLU A 211 13.68 6.15 -14.44
C GLU A 211 12.70 7.26 -14.82
N ALA A 212 11.46 6.90 -15.18
CA ALA A 212 10.45 7.86 -15.60
C ALA A 212 10.08 8.84 -14.48
N VAL A 213 9.78 8.34 -13.29
CA VAL A 213 9.41 9.20 -12.14
C VAL A 213 10.57 10.10 -11.74
N SER A 214 11.79 9.59 -11.67
CA SER A 214 12.95 10.42 -11.35
C SER A 214 13.20 11.52 -12.41
N LYS A 215 12.92 11.24 -13.68
CA LYS A 215 13.02 12.21 -14.77
C LYS A 215 11.99 13.32 -14.66
N GLU A 216 10.73 12.97 -14.41
CA GLU A 216 9.63 13.95 -14.33
C GLU A 216 9.73 14.82 -13.05
N THR A 217 10.09 14.23 -11.93
CA THR A 217 10.18 14.93 -10.64
C THR A 217 11.50 15.67 -10.42
N GLY A 218 12.57 15.25 -11.10
CA GLY A 218 13.93 15.67 -10.80
C GLY A 218 14.53 15.01 -9.55
N ALA A 219 13.80 14.08 -8.92
CA ALA A 219 14.28 13.36 -7.74
C ALA A 219 15.46 12.44 -8.06
N LYS A 220 16.27 12.17 -7.06
CA LYS A 220 17.38 11.21 -7.17
C LYS A 220 16.82 9.81 -7.47
N ASN A 221 17.29 9.20 -8.57
CA ASN A 221 17.03 7.80 -8.87
C ASN A 221 17.86 6.89 -7.94
N ARG A 222 17.20 6.09 -7.11
CA ARG A 222 17.80 5.11 -6.19
C ARG A 222 17.81 3.70 -6.78
N GLY A 223 17.21 3.49 -7.94
CA GLY A 223 17.12 2.20 -8.61
C GLY A 223 16.00 1.31 -8.08
N ILE A 224 16.06 0.05 -8.54
CA ILE A 224 15.17 -1.00 -8.07
C ILE A 224 15.74 -1.71 -6.84
N MET A 225 14.86 -2.18 -5.95
CA MET A 225 15.20 -2.90 -4.73
C MET A 225 14.44 -4.24 -4.68
N PRO A 226 15.06 -5.36 -5.08
CA PRO A 226 14.43 -6.68 -5.00
C PRO A 226 14.13 -7.08 -3.55
N ARG A 227 12.91 -7.58 -3.28
CA ARG A 227 12.43 -7.94 -1.94
C ARG A 227 11.78 -9.32 -1.93
N SER A 228 12.14 -10.14 -0.95
CA SER A 228 11.59 -11.49 -0.75
C SER A 228 10.68 -11.62 0.48
N ASP A 229 10.63 -10.58 1.30
CA ASP A 229 9.98 -10.59 2.61
C ASP A 229 8.62 -9.88 2.65
N MET A 230 8.07 -9.52 1.49
CA MET A 230 6.81 -8.77 1.42
C MET A 230 5.64 -9.65 1.06
N THR A 231 4.63 -9.74 1.95
CA THR A 231 3.36 -10.42 1.69
C THR A 231 2.73 -9.96 0.37
N GLY A 232 2.78 -8.66 0.11
CA GLY A 232 2.23 -8.05 -1.11
C GLY A 232 2.91 -8.49 -2.41
N PHE A 233 4.12 -9.03 -2.37
CA PHE A 233 4.77 -9.66 -3.51
C PHE A 233 4.59 -11.18 -3.50
N ASN A 234 4.72 -11.79 -2.32
CA ASN A 234 4.71 -13.25 -2.19
C ASN A 234 3.35 -13.89 -2.53
N PHE A 235 2.25 -13.16 -2.31
CA PHE A 235 0.90 -13.58 -2.67
C PHE A 235 0.40 -13.01 -4.00
N SER A 236 1.19 -12.21 -4.72
CA SER A 236 0.78 -11.69 -6.02
C SER A 236 0.88 -12.77 -7.10
N GLU A 237 -0.14 -12.82 -7.95
CA GLU A 237 -0.22 -13.68 -9.15
C GLU A 237 -0.08 -12.85 -10.43
N VAL A 238 -0.05 -11.53 -10.31
CA VAL A 238 0.11 -10.58 -11.40
C VAL A 238 1.41 -9.78 -11.22
N PRO A 239 2.06 -9.28 -12.30
CA PRO A 239 3.19 -8.37 -12.20
C PRO A 239 2.91 -7.25 -11.21
N THR A 240 3.81 -7.04 -10.25
CA THR A 240 3.58 -6.09 -9.15
C THR A 240 4.85 -5.32 -8.85
N VAL A 241 4.73 -4.01 -8.70
CA VAL A 241 5.79 -3.11 -8.24
C VAL A 241 5.31 -2.26 -7.07
N LEU A 242 6.24 -1.81 -6.23
CA LEU A 242 5.97 -0.86 -5.17
C LEU A 242 6.91 0.34 -5.37
N ILE A 243 6.33 1.50 -5.60
CA ILE A 243 7.10 2.74 -5.67
C ILE A 243 7.17 3.41 -4.29
N GLU A 244 8.39 3.81 -3.90
CA GLU A 244 8.66 4.72 -2.81
C GLU A 244 8.92 6.10 -3.43
N MET A 245 7.94 6.99 -3.32
CA MET A 245 7.88 8.26 -4.05
C MET A 245 8.88 9.31 -3.55
N GLY A 246 9.48 9.09 -2.40
CA GLY A 246 10.42 9.99 -1.70
C GLY A 246 10.36 9.74 -0.20
N PHE A 247 11.18 10.46 0.56
CA PHE A 247 11.31 10.29 2.01
C PHE A 247 10.53 11.37 2.77
N MET A 248 9.41 11.02 3.39
CA MET A 248 8.63 11.93 4.23
C MET A 248 9.38 12.39 5.49
N THR A 249 10.47 11.71 5.86
CA THR A 249 11.37 12.12 6.95
C THR A 249 12.44 13.13 6.51
N ASN A 250 12.55 13.40 5.22
CA ASN A 250 13.40 14.46 4.67
C ASN A 250 12.55 15.74 4.51
N PRO A 251 12.86 16.83 5.21
CA PRO A 251 12.02 18.04 5.19
C PRO A 251 11.83 18.68 3.80
N GLU A 252 12.81 18.52 2.90
CA GLU A 252 12.72 19.08 1.54
C GLU A 252 11.80 18.21 0.66
N GLU A 253 11.92 16.89 0.72
CA GLU A 253 11.04 15.98 -0.01
C GLU A 253 9.62 15.94 0.55
N ASP A 254 9.47 15.98 1.88
CA ASP A 254 8.17 16.07 2.55
C ASP A 254 7.38 17.29 2.05
N ALA A 255 8.04 18.46 2.00
CA ALA A 255 7.41 19.68 1.49
C ALA A 255 7.02 19.58 0.00
N LEU A 256 7.79 18.85 -0.83
CA LEU A 256 7.44 18.60 -2.24
C LEU A 256 6.28 17.62 -2.37
N LEU A 257 6.32 16.51 -1.64
CA LEU A 257 5.30 15.45 -1.66
C LEU A 257 3.90 15.97 -1.24
N GLU A 258 3.82 17.05 -0.46
CA GLU A 258 2.57 17.70 -0.07
C GLU A 258 1.98 18.58 -1.18
N THR A 259 2.71 18.88 -2.28
CA THR A 259 2.24 19.76 -3.35
C THR A 259 1.57 18.99 -4.48
N ASP A 260 0.47 19.55 -4.99
CA ASP A 260 -0.23 18.98 -6.17
C ASP A 260 0.71 18.87 -7.38
N GLU A 261 1.53 19.91 -7.65
CA GLU A 261 2.46 19.90 -8.79
C GLU A 261 3.44 18.72 -8.76
N TYR A 262 3.99 18.40 -7.57
CA TYR A 262 4.94 17.31 -7.46
C TYR A 262 4.27 15.95 -7.55
N GLN A 263 3.07 15.82 -6.96
CA GLN A 263 2.24 14.61 -7.07
C GLN A 263 1.84 14.34 -8.52
N ASP A 264 1.47 15.38 -9.28
CA ASP A 264 1.13 15.26 -10.70
C ASP A 264 2.34 14.80 -11.53
N LYS A 265 3.55 15.29 -11.24
CA LYS A 265 4.79 14.78 -11.85
C LYS A 265 5.05 13.29 -11.55
N ILE A 266 4.75 12.86 -10.32
CA ILE A 266 4.83 11.42 -9.96
C ILE A 266 3.84 10.62 -10.80
N VAL A 267 2.59 11.05 -10.88
CA VAL A 267 1.53 10.41 -11.66
C VAL A 267 1.92 10.28 -13.13
N VAL A 268 2.38 11.36 -13.75
CA VAL A 268 2.86 11.38 -15.15
C VAL A 268 4.04 10.42 -15.32
N GLY A 269 4.99 10.40 -14.39
CA GLY A 269 6.13 9.48 -14.43
C GLY A 269 5.70 8.01 -14.38
N ILE A 270 4.75 7.66 -13.49
CA ILE A 270 4.20 6.30 -13.41
C ILE A 270 3.49 5.93 -14.72
N ALA A 271 2.63 6.79 -15.23
CA ALA A 271 1.91 6.55 -16.49
C ALA A 271 2.87 6.38 -17.68
N ASN A 272 3.90 7.23 -17.79
CA ASN A 272 4.94 7.11 -18.81
C ASN A 272 5.70 5.76 -18.74
N SER A 273 5.90 5.22 -17.55
CA SER A 273 6.51 3.89 -17.39
C SER A 273 5.62 2.77 -17.93
N LEU A 274 4.32 2.86 -17.70
CA LEU A 274 3.33 1.90 -18.21
C LEU A 274 3.24 1.97 -19.74
N LEU A 275 3.19 3.16 -20.32
CA LEU A 275 3.18 3.36 -21.77
C LEU A 275 4.44 2.76 -22.46
N GLN A 276 5.57 2.73 -21.76
CA GLN A 276 6.78 2.07 -22.23
C GLN A 276 6.80 0.56 -21.95
N TRP A 277 6.14 0.13 -20.88
CA TRP A 277 6.09 -1.27 -20.49
C TRP A 277 5.15 -2.09 -21.35
N TYR A 278 3.98 -1.54 -21.71
CA TYR A 278 3.07 -2.15 -22.67
C TYR A 278 3.63 -1.96 -24.10
N PRO A 279 3.83 -3.03 -24.88
CA PRO A 279 4.13 -2.87 -26.28
C PRO A 279 2.94 -2.16 -26.98
N ARG A 280 3.25 -1.15 -27.77
CA ARG A 280 2.21 -0.51 -28.60
C ARG A 280 1.54 -1.61 -29.45
N GLN A 281 0.24 -1.70 -29.36
CA GLN A 281 -0.52 -2.50 -30.30
C GLN A 281 -0.47 -1.73 -31.63
N HIS A 282 0.44 -2.14 -32.52
CA HIS A 282 0.38 -1.66 -33.88
C HIS A 282 -0.85 -2.28 -34.55
N PRO A 283 -1.69 -1.50 -35.25
CA PRO A 283 -2.83 -2.00 -35.99
C PRO A 283 -2.41 -2.96 -37.09
#